data_f7e363b19f49c99597dedbe7443eb876
#
_entry.id   f7e363b19f49c99597dedbe7443eb876
#
_cell.length_a   1.000
_cell.length_b   1.000
_cell.length_c   1.000
_cell.angle_alpha   90.00
_cell.angle_beta   90.00
_cell.angle_gamma   90.00
#
_symmetry.space_group_name_H-M   'P 1'
#
loop_
_entity.id
_entity.type
_entity.pdbx_description
1 polymer ?
#
loop_
_entity_poly.entity_id
_entity_poly.type
_entity_poly.pdbx_seq_one_letter_code
_entity_poly.pdbx_strand_id
1 'polypeptide(L)'
;MSNATQSVAAARIDSLLDANSFVEIGQAVTARATDFNMTEKKAPSDGVITGYGVIDGSLVYVYSQDASVLNGTVGEMHAKKIAKIYDLALKVGAPVIGLVDCAGLRLQEATDALEAFGEIYLKQTLASGVIPQITAVFGTCGGGMAVVPALTDFTFVEEKKGRLFVNTPNALEGNRVEKCDSASAQFQSEETGLVDGIGTEEEILGQIRTLVSMLPENNEDNDSFKECTDDLNRVCDDIAGCTGDTAIALSRIADNGELFETKAAYGQDVVTGFLRLNGATVGAVANRSESYDADGNKTEISDGTLSARGARKAADFVKFCDAFEIPVLTLTNVTGFKATLCNEKMMAKSVGEMVHAFASATVPKVNVVIGKAYGTAYVAMNSKSVGADMVYAWDTAEIGMMDASLAAKIMYEGADASTLNEKAAEYKELQNGIASAAARGYVDTVIKAEDTRKYVIGAFEMLFTKREDRPSKKHGTV
;
A
#
# COMPACT_ATOMS: atom_id res chain seq x y z
N MET A 1 40.69 -21.02 8.49
CA MET A 1 39.36 -20.40 8.55
C MET A 1 38.44 -21.34 7.77
N SER A 2 37.57 -22.07 8.46
CA SER A 2 36.65 -22.99 7.82
C SER A 2 35.63 -22.19 7.03
N ASN A 3 35.41 -22.52 5.75
CA ASN A 3 34.25 -22.10 4.97
C ASN A 3 32.98 -22.66 5.68
N ALA A 4 32.55 -22.03 6.77
CA ALA A 4 31.20 -22.25 7.26
C ALA A 4 30.28 -21.67 6.17
N THR A 5 29.50 -22.51 5.52
CA THR A 5 28.51 -22.07 4.55
C THR A 5 27.57 -21.11 5.29
N GLN A 6 27.51 -19.87 4.87
CA GLN A 6 26.63 -18.84 5.42
C GLN A 6 25.18 -19.33 5.37
N SER A 7 24.39 -19.14 6.41
CA SER A 7 22.98 -19.52 6.39
C SER A 7 22.20 -18.67 5.40
N VAL A 8 21.12 -19.21 4.85
CA VAL A 8 20.24 -18.48 3.92
C VAL A 8 19.70 -17.20 4.58
N ALA A 9 19.39 -17.26 5.87
CA ALA A 9 18.91 -16.12 6.64
C ALA A 9 19.96 -14.99 6.71
N ALA A 10 21.24 -15.33 6.90
CA ALA A 10 22.33 -14.35 6.90
C ALA A 10 22.58 -13.79 5.48
N ALA A 11 22.51 -14.63 4.44
CA ALA A 11 22.66 -14.18 3.07
C ALA A 11 21.57 -13.17 2.65
N ARG A 12 20.32 -13.35 3.11
CA ARG A 12 19.24 -12.39 2.90
C ARG A 12 19.53 -11.02 3.51
N ILE A 13 20.06 -11.00 4.75
CA ILE A 13 20.46 -9.76 5.42
C ILE A 13 21.56 -9.06 4.63
N ASP A 14 22.59 -9.80 4.20
CA ASP A 14 23.72 -9.23 3.44
C ASP A 14 23.29 -8.69 2.07
N SER A 15 22.27 -9.31 1.44
CA SER A 15 21.71 -8.84 0.17
C SER A 15 20.76 -7.64 0.34
N LEU A 16 20.14 -7.50 1.50
CA LEU A 16 19.22 -6.39 1.80
C LEU A 16 19.97 -5.12 2.17
N LEU A 17 21.01 -5.23 3.01
CA LEU A 17 21.69 -4.09 3.61
C LEU A 17 22.90 -3.64 2.79
N ASP A 18 23.36 -2.43 3.05
CA ASP A 18 24.61 -1.92 2.48
C ASP A 18 25.79 -2.74 2.95
N ALA A 19 26.78 -2.93 2.08
CA ALA A 19 27.93 -3.78 2.35
C ALA A 19 28.65 -3.43 3.66
N ASN A 20 28.86 -4.44 4.50
CA ASN A 20 29.52 -4.32 5.82
C ASN A 20 28.80 -3.42 6.85
N SER A 21 27.53 -3.11 6.66
CA SER A 21 26.76 -2.28 7.60
C SER A 21 26.09 -3.07 8.72
N PHE A 22 25.90 -4.39 8.56
CA PHE A 22 25.15 -5.21 9.51
C PHE A 22 25.90 -5.41 10.85
N VAL A 23 25.18 -5.16 11.93
CA VAL A 23 25.62 -5.45 13.30
C VAL A 23 24.60 -6.37 13.95
N GLU A 24 25.01 -7.61 14.24
CA GLU A 24 24.16 -8.61 14.87
C GLU A 24 23.94 -8.31 16.36
N ILE A 25 22.68 -8.44 16.80
CA ILE A 25 22.25 -8.34 18.21
C ILE A 25 21.75 -9.71 18.67
N GLY A 26 22.25 -10.17 19.82
CA GLY A 26 21.84 -11.45 20.40
C GLY A 26 22.45 -12.68 19.71
N GLN A 27 23.64 -12.57 19.11
CA GLN A 27 24.35 -13.65 18.43
C GLN A 27 24.57 -14.88 19.32
N ALA A 28 24.85 -14.68 20.62
CA ALA A 28 25.12 -15.74 21.58
C ALA A 28 23.84 -16.37 22.18
N VAL A 29 22.66 -15.86 21.82
CA VAL A 29 21.39 -16.41 22.29
C VAL A 29 21.15 -17.78 21.65
N THR A 30 20.65 -18.72 22.44
CA THR A 30 20.28 -20.07 21.99
C THR A 30 18.87 -20.39 22.48
N ALA A 31 18.25 -21.41 21.90
CA ALA A 31 16.97 -21.91 22.38
C ALA A 31 17.05 -22.28 23.88
N ARG A 32 15.94 -22.05 24.59
CA ARG A 32 15.84 -22.47 25.98
C ARG A 32 15.91 -24.00 26.08
N ALA A 33 16.69 -24.51 27.05
CA ALA A 33 16.72 -25.91 27.38
C ALA A 33 15.40 -26.30 28.10
N THR A 34 14.51 -26.94 27.37
CA THR A 34 13.20 -27.40 27.87
C THR A 34 13.11 -28.93 27.83
N ASP A 35 11.94 -29.46 28.10
CA ASP A 35 11.63 -30.88 27.95
C ASP A 35 11.87 -31.39 26.52
N PHE A 36 11.59 -32.66 26.24
CA PHE A 36 11.68 -33.27 24.91
C PHE A 36 13.08 -33.22 24.26
N ASN A 37 14.13 -33.39 25.07
CA ASN A 37 15.53 -33.46 24.64
C ASN A 37 16.03 -32.18 23.90
N MET A 38 15.46 -31.03 24.20
CA MET A 38 15.89 -29.76 23.60
C MET A 38 17.34 -29.40 23.98
N THR A 39 17.87 -29.88 25.12
CA THR A 39 19.27 -29.71 25.52
C THR A 39 20.26 -30.37 24.54
N GLU A 40 19.86 -31.37 23.80
CA GLU A 40 20.69 -32.07 22.82
C GLU A 40 20.66 -31.40 21.44
N LYS A 41 19.72 -30.50 21.20
CA LYS A 41 19.55 -29.80 19.90
C LYS A 41 20.37 -28.54 19.88
N LYS A 42 21.24 -28.44 18.90
CA LYS A 42 21.92 -27.18 18.59
C LYS A 42 20.94 -26.23 17.90
N ALA A 43 20.62 -25.12 18.55
CA ALA A 43 19.77 -24.07 18.02
C ALA A 43 20.51 -22.73 18.07
N PRO A 44 21.48 -22.49 17.17
CA PRO A 44 22.23 -21.25 17.15
C PRO A 44 21.29 -20.07 16.88
N SER A 45 21.48 -18.99 17.61
CA SER A 45 20.67 -17.76 17.52
C SER A 45 19.17 -17.99 17.71
N ASP A 46 18.76 -19.14 18.23
CA ASP A 46 17.39 -19.65 18.34
C ASP A 46 16.60 -19.59 17.03
N GLY A 47 17.27 -19.82 15.89
CA GLY A 47 16.65 -19.82 14.56
C GLY A 47 16.21 -18.45 14.04
N VAL A 48 16.71 -17.36 14.60
CA VAL A 48 16.49 -16.01 14.08
C VAL A 48 17.74 -15.14 14.25
N ILE A 49 18.20 -14.53 13.17
CA ILE A 49 19.27 -13.54 13.17
C ILE A 49 18.61 -12.17 13.31
N THR A 50 19.09 -11.36 14.25
CA THR A 50 18.53 -10.04 14.54
C THR A 50 19.63 -9.01 14.65
N GLY A 51 19.39 -7.78 14.18
CA GLY A 51 20.38 -6.73 14.22
C GLY A 51 19.90 -5.44 13.58
N TYR A 52 20.84 -4.59 13.24
CA TYR A 52 20.60 -3.36 12.48
C TYR A 52 21.68 -3.16 11.42
N GLY A 53 21.38 -2.34 10.46
CA GLY A 53 22.27 -1.92 9.40
C GLY A 53 21.71 -0.72 8.68
N VAL A 54 22.21 -0.43 7.49
CA VAL A 54 21.72 0.69 6.70
C VAL A 54 21.29 0.25 5.30
N ILE A 55 20.31 0.95 4.73
CA ILE A 55 19.88 0.85 3.34
C ILE A 55 20.02 2.25 2.74
N ASP A 56 20.91 2.41 1.77
CA ASP A 56 21.21 3.68 1.11
C ASP A 56 21.48 4.83 2.13
N GLY A 57 22.11 4.48 3.26
CA GLY A 57 22.46 5.39 4.35
C GLY A 57 21.41 5.50 5.47
N SER A 58 20.16 5.07 5.28
CA SER A 58 19.10 5.10 6.29
C SER A 58 19.19 3.91 7.23
N LEU A 59 19.09 4.16 8.56
CA LEU A 59 19.12 3.12 9.58
C LEU A 59 17.88 2.24 9.52
N VAL A 60 18.08 0.92 9.54
CA VAL A 60 16.98 -0.05 9.64
C VAL A 60 17.32 -1.15 10.63
N TYR A 61 16.30 -1.67 11.30
CA TYR A 61 16.39 -2.89 12.09
C TYR A 61 15.87 -4.08 11.31
N VAL A 62 16.51 -5.22 11.43
CA VAL A 62 16.17 -6.41 10.66
C VAL A 62 16.16 -7.65 11.54
N TYR A 63 15.20 -8.55 11.29
CA TYR A 63 15.26 -9.92 11.74
C TYR A 63 15.06 -10.86 10.56
N SER A 64 15.81 -11.98 10.53
CA SER A 64 15.72 -13.00 9.48
C SER A 64 15.61 -14.37 10.11
N GLN A 65 14.54 -15.10 9.80
CA GLN A 65 14.30 -16.43 10.32
C GLN A 65 15.04 -17.47 9.50
N ASP A 66 15.68 -18.41 10.20
CA ASP A 66 16.47 -19.49 9.63
C ASP A 66 15.74 -20.82 9.72
N ALA A 67 15.09 -21.23 8.63
CA ALA A 67 14.36 -22.50 8.55
C ALA A 67 15.27 -23.72 8.73
N SER A 68 16.59 -23.60 8.59
CA SER A 68 17.53 -24.71 8.86
C SER A 68 17.66 -25.02 10.36
N VAL A 69 17.25 -24.08 11.22
CA VAL A 69 17.29 -24.22 12.68
C VAL A 69 15.85 -24.42 13.18
N LEU A 70 15.50 -25.63 13.59
CA LEU A 70 14.19 -25.99 14.12
C LEU A 70 13.02 -25.52 13.21
N ASN A 71 13.20 -25.56 11.89
CA ASN A 71 12.25 -25.07 10.87
C ASN A 71 11.83 -23.60 11.06
N GLY A 72 12.71 -22.76 11.61
CA GLY A 72 12.40 -21.37 11.91
C GLY A 72 11.28 -21.16 12.92
N THR A 73 10.88 -22.20 13.66
CA THR A 73 9.76 -22.13 14.61
C THR A 73 10.03 -21.17 15.76
N VAL A 74 8.99 -20.41 16.14
CA VAL A 74 9.09 -19.43 17.22
C VAL A 74 9.00 -20.11 18.58
N GLY A 75 10.03 -19.93 19.38
CA GLY A 75 10.10 -20.21 20.80
C GLY A 75 10.30 -18.93 21.60
N GLU A 76 10.46 -19.06 22.92
CA GLU A 76 10.59 -17.92 23.84
C GLU A 76 11.76 -17.01 23.48
N MET A 77 12.97 -17.57 23.29
CA MET A 77 14.15 -16.77 23.00
C MET A 77 14.14 -16.17 21.59
N HIS A 78 13.57 -16.89 20.62
CA HIS A 78 13.31 -16.39 19.27
C HIS A 78 12.47 -15.10 19.32
N ALA A 79 11.34 -15.13 20.00
CA ALA A 79 10.45 -13.97 20.13
C ALA A 79 11.10 -12.83 20.92
N LYS A 80 11.82 -13.11 22.00
CA LYS A 80 12.55 -12.09 22.78
C LYS A 80 13.59 -11.35 21.95
N LYS A 81 14.24 -12.03 21.01
CA LYS A 81 15.17 -11.37 20.08
C LYS A 81 14.44 -10.41 19.15
N ILE A 82 13.30 -10.83 18.57
CA ILE A 82 12.47 -9.97 17.72
C ILE A 82 11.92 -8.79 18.53
N ALA A 83 11.34 -9.04 19.70
CA ALA A 83 10.82 -7.99 20.59
C ALA A 83 11.90 -6.95 20.95
N LYS A 84 13.14 -7.41 21.20
CA LYS A 84 14.29 -6.53 21.48
C LYS A 84 14.62 -5.59 20.32
N ILE A 85 14.49 -6.07 19.07
CA ILE A 85 14.69 -5.26 17.87
C ILE A 85 13.64 -4.16 17.81
N TYR A 86 12.35 -4.49 18.03
CA TYR A 86 11.27 -3.51 18.09
C TYR A 86 11.49 -2.45 19.18
N ASP A 87 11.92 -2.87 20.38
CA ASP A 87 12.23 -1.93 21.47
C ASP A 87 13.35 -0.95 21.13
N LEU A 88 14.35 -1.39 20.37
CA LEU A 88 15.43 -0.52 19.92
C LEU A 88 14.98 0.39 18.78
N ALA A 89 14.27 -0.15 17.80
CA ALA A 89 13.75 0.59 16.66
C ALA A 89 12.81 1.73 17.11
N LEU A 90 11.89 1.45 18.05
CA LEU A 90 11.01 2.46 18.63
C LEU A 90 11.74 3.57 19.40
N LYS A 91 12.91 3.25 20.01
CA LYS A 91 13.69 4.25 20.75
C LYS A 91 14.44 5.23 19.85
N VAL A 92 14.76 4.83 18.64
CA VAL A 92 15.52 5.64 17.69
C VAL A 92 14.69 6.11 16.50
N GLY A 93 13.45 5.64 16.38
CA GLY A 93 12.56 6.00 15.28
C GLY A 93 13.02 5.45 13.93
N ALA A 94 13.37 4.15 13.86
CA ALA A 94 13.85 3.54 12.62
C ALA A 94 12.96 2.36 12.18
N PRO A 95 12.82 2.11 10.85
CA PRO A 95 12.00 1.02 10.32
C PRO A 95 12.44 -0.38 10.79
N VAL A 96 11.48 -1.31 10.86
CA VAL A 96 11.76 -2.74 11.12
C VAL A 96 11.40 -3.57 9.89
N ILE A 97 12.33 -4.43 9.46
CA ILE A 97 12.15 -5.34 8.33
C ILE A 97 12.24 -6.79 8.83
N GLY A 98 11.17 -7.56 8.62
CA GLY A 98 11.11 -8.98 8.94
C GLY A 98 11.25 -9.87 7.71
N LEU A 99 12.26 -10.72 7.68
CA LEU A 99 12.49 -11.71 6.63
C LEU A 99 12.04 -13.08 7.15
N VAL A 100 10.84 -13.50 6.74
CA VAL A 100 10.10 -14.60 7.36
C VAL A 100 10.27 -15.91 6.61
N ASP A 101 10.63 -16.96 7.36
CA ASP A 101 10.60 -18.35 6.92
C ASP A 101 10.38 -19.23 8.18
N CYS A 102 9.12 -19.41 8.56
CA CYS A 102 8.73 -19.93 9.87
C CYS A 102 7.57 -20.93 9.77
N ALA A 103 7.79 -22.14 10.25
CA ALA A 103 6.75 -23.17 10.29
C ALA A 103 5.68 -22.95 11.40
N GLY A 104 5.78 -21.87 12.19
CA GLY A 104 4.83 -21.55 13.25
C GLY A 104 5.39 -21.72 14.67
N LEU A 105 4.54 -22.16 15.59
CA LEU A 105 4.88 -22.37 17.00
C LEU A 105 5.86 -23.53 17.21
N ARG A 106 6.80 -23.37 18.15
CA ARG A 106 7.68 -24.45 18.61
C ARG A 106 6.94 -25.32 19.63
N LEU A 107 6.48 -26.49 19.21
CA LEU A 107 5.68 -27.39 20.03
C LEU A 107 6.39 -27.83 21.33
N GLN A 108 7.71 -27.94 21.32
CA GLN A 108 8.50 -28.36 22.49
C GLN A 108 8.50 -27.31 23.61
N GLU A 109 8.17 -26.07 23.31
CA GLU A 109 8.06 -24.98 24.29
C GLU A 109 6.61 -24.68 24.68
N ALA A 110 5.63 -25.30 24.03
CA ALA A 110 4.22 -25.27 24.38
C ALA A 110 3.67 -23.87 24.69
N THR A 111 3.22 -23.63 25.93
CA THR A 111 2.64 -22.35 26.34
C THR A 111 3.63 -21.19 26.33
N ASP A 112 4.92 -21.43 26.51
CA ASP A 112 5.95 -20.38 26.43
C ASP A 112 6.07 -19.85 25.00
N ALA A 113 5.91 -20.75 23.99
CA ALA A 113 5.86 -20.33 22.60
C ALA A 113 4.57 -19.56 22.25
N LEU A 114 3.43 -19.86 22.89
CA LEU A 114 2.20 -19.05 22.75
C LEU A 114 2.39 -17.64 23.29
N GLU A 115 2.94 -17.52 24.49
CA GLU A 115 3.25 -16.21 25.10
C GLU A 115 4.22 -15.42 24.23
N ALA A 116 5.19 -16.09 23.61
CA ALA A 116 6.15 -15.51 22.70
C ALA A 116 5.49 -14.82 21.48
N PHE A 117 4.44 -15.42 20.89
CA PHE A 117 3.68 -14.75 19.84
C PHE A 117 2.95 -13.51 20.34
N GLY A 118 2.37 -13.57 21.52
CA GLY A 118 1.73 -12.42 22.16
C GLY A 118 2.68 -11.24 22.31
N GLU A 119 3.93 -11.49 22.69
CA GLU A 119 4.96 -10.45 22.78
C GLU A 119 5.28 -9.81 21.43
N ILE A 120 5.44 -10.61 20.36
CA ILE A 120 5.66 -10.08 19.00
C ILE A 120 4.48 -9.21 18.57
N TYR A 121 3.24 -9.70 18.70
CA TYR A 121 2.03 -8.95 18.32
C TYR A 121 1.91 -7.62 19.07
N LEU A 122 2.21 -7.63 20.38
CA LEU A 122 2.21 -6.40 21.18
C LEU A 122 3.22 -5.38 20.64
N LYS A 123 4.46 -5.81 20.37
CA LYS A 123 5.51 -4.91 19.88
C LYS A 123 5.17 -4.32 18.52
N GLN A 124 4.66 -5.13 17.59
CA GLN A 124 4.20 -4.66 16.29
C GLN A 124 3.05 -3.66 16.40
N THR A 125 2.09 -3.94 17.28
CA THR A 125 0.96 -3.03 17.52
C THR A 125 1.41 -1.70 18.11
N LEU A 126 2.39 -1.69 19.02
CA LEU A 126 2.96 -0.47 19.58
C LEU A 126 3.80 0.32 18.56
N ALA A 127 4.36 -0.36 17.57
CA ALA A 127 5.13 0.26 16.50
C ALA A 127 4.26 0.79 15.35
N SER A 128 3.02 0.31 15.23
CA SER A 128 2.10 0.70 14.16
C SER A 128 1.81 2.20 14.17
N GLY A 129 2.03 2.84 13.01
CA GLY A 129 1.89 4.29 12.85
C GLY A 129 2.97 5.12 13.54
N VAL A 130 4.02 4.50 14.08
CA VAL A 130 5.17 5.17 14.72
C VAL A 130 6.44 5.00 13.87
N ILE A 131 6.73 3.77 13.47
CA ILE A 131 7.83 3.41 12.57
C ILE A 131 7.32 2.51 11.46
N PRO A 132 7.83 2.62 10.22
CA PRO A 132 7.45 1.72 9.13
C PRO A 132 7.84 0.26 9.44
N GLN A 133 6.93 -0.65 9.16
CA GLN A 133 7.10 -2.07 9.37
C GLN A 133 6.92 -2.84 8.05
N ILE A 134 7.92 -3.61 7.64
CA ILE A 134 7.92 -4.36 6.38
C ILE A 134 8.13 -5.84 6.67
N THR A 135 7.30 -6.69 6.08
CA THR A 135 7.46 -8.14 6.16
C THR A 135 7.68 -8.74 4.77
N ALA A 136 8.69 -9.60 4.62
CA ALA A 136 8.93 -10.39 3.41
C ALA A 136 8.89 -11.88 3.74
N VAL A 137 8.03 -12.63 3.06
CA VAL A 137 7.84 -14.08 3.26
C VAL A 137 8.58 -14.83 2.16
N PHE A 138 9.68 -15.50 2.51
CA PHE A 138 10.52 -16.25 1.57
C PHE A 138 10.32 -17.77 1.60
N GLY A 139 9.58 -18.24 2.57
CA GLY A 139 9.22 -19.64 2.74
C GLY A 139 7.88 -19.77 3.42
N THR A 140 7.79 -20.54 4.49
CA THR A 140 6.54 -20.72 5.21
C THR A 140 6.28 -19.56 6.17
N CYS A 141 5.04 -19.09 6.19
CA CYS A 141 4.49 -18.17 7.17
C CYS A 141 3.13 -18.70 7.61
N GLY A 142 3.15 -19.65 8.55
CA GLY A 142 1.98 -20.46 8.90
C GLY A 142 1.45 -20.25 10.30
N GLY A 143 0.15 -20.52 10.48
CA GLY A 143 -0.52 -20.44 11.78
C GLY A 143 -0.49 -19.04 12.38
N GLY A 144 -0.06 -18.93 13.65
CA GLY A 144 0.08 -17.63 14.33
C GLY A 144 1.05 -16.67 13.62
N MET A 145 2.08 -17.18 12.94
CA MET A 145 3.00 -16.31 12.21
C MET A 145 2.33 -15.56 11.06
N ALA A 146 1.26 -16.08 10.48
CA ALA A 146 0.51 -15.42 9.43
C ALA A 146 -0.21 -14.12 9.88
N VAL A 147 -0.31 -13.89 11.18
CA VAL A 147 -0.85 -12.63 11.73
C VAL A 147 0.20 -11.51 11.69
N VAL A 148 1.49 -11.85 11.75
CA VAL A 148 2.59 -10.90 11.73
C VAL A 148 2.55 -9.99 10.50
N PRO A 149 2.45 -10.47 9.24
CA PRO A 149 2.29 -9.61 8.08
C PRO A 149 1.06 -8.68 8.13
N ALA A 150 -0.01 -9.11 8.77
CA ALA A 150 -1.22 -8.30 8.91
C ALA A 150 -1.10 -7.18 9.96
N LEU A 151 -0.07 -7.21 10.79
CA LEU A 151 0.29 -6.17 11.76
C LEU A 151 1.41 -5.26 11.28
N THR A 152 1.94 -5.49 10.08
CA THR A 152 2.94 -4.62 9.43
C THR A 152 2.32 -3.81 8.30
N ASP A 153 3.00 -2.75 7.87
CA ASP A 153 2.47 -1.81 6.88
C ASP A 153 2.56 -2.36 5.46
N PHE A 154 3.66 -3.06 5.13
CA PHE A 154 3.89 -3.64 3.80
C PHE A 154 4.31 -5.10 3.89
N THR A 155 3.76 -5.89 2.97
CA THR A 155 4.03 -7.34 2.90
C THR A 155 4.42 -7.76 1.49
N PHE A 156 5.54 -8.48 1.39
CA PHE A 156 6.03 -9.09 0.15
C PHE A 156 6.09 -10.61 0.31
N VAL A 157 5.79 -11.35 -0.77
CA VAL A 157 5.81 -12.81 -0.74
C VAL A 157 6.57 -13.36 -1.95
N GLU A 158 7.54 -14.24 -1.71
CA GLU A 158 8.27 -14.91 -2.79
C GLU A 158 7.31 -15.79 -3.61
N GLU A 159 7.35 -15.66 -4.93
CA GLU A 159 6.31 -16.16 -5.85
C GLU A 159 6.13 -17.68 -5.87
N LYS A 160 7.22 -18.45 -5.66
CA LYS A 160 7.23 -19.92 -5.79
C LYS A 160 7.22 -20.64 -4.45
N LYS A 161 8.02 -20.17 -3.49
CA LYS A 161 8.25 -20.82 -2.18
C LYS A 161 7.45 -20.18 -1.06
N GLY A 162 7.09 -18.89 -1.21
CA GLY A 162 6.34 -18.14 -0.21
C GLY A 162 4.96 -18.76 0.03
N ARG A 163 4.66 -19.05 1.29
CA ARG A 163 3.39 -19.65 1.75
C ARG A 163 2.86 -18.87 2.93
N LEU A 164 1.73 -18.22 2.77
CA LEU A 164 1.10 -17.40 3.82
C LEU A 164 -0.30 -17.95 4.12
N PHE A 165 -0.51 -18.45 5.34
CA PHE A 165 -1.79 -19.04 5.73
C PHE A 165 -1.96 -19.12 7.25
N VAL A 166 -3.17 -18.89 7.75
CA VAL A 166 -3.55 -19.25 9.11
C VAL A 166 -3.86 -20.75 9.18
N ASN A 167 -4.69 -21.24 8.26
CA ASN A 167 -4.99 -22.65 8.09
C ASN A 167 -4.49 -23.13 6.73
N THR A 168 -3.88 -24.32 6.69
CA THR A 168 -3.40 -24.88 5.42
C THR A 168 -4.57 -25.11 4.45
N PRO A 169 -4.35 -24.99 3.11
CA PRO A 169 -5.41 -25.17 2.12
C PRO A 169 -6.22 -26.46 2.28
N ASN A 170 -5.54 -27.55 2.67
CA ASN A 170 -6.16 -28.87 2.87
C ASN A 170 -6.95 -29.00 4.18
N ALA A 171 -6.76 -28.10 5.14
CA ALA A 171 -7.54 -28.06 6.38
C ALA A 171 -8.85 -27.25 6.23
N LEU A 172 -9.00 -26.51 5.14
CA LEU A 172 -10.21 -25.74 4.88
C LEU A 172 -11.35 -26.66 4.46
N GLU A 173 -12.53 -26.47 5.04
CA GLU A 173 -13.72 -27.27 4.71
C GLU A 173 -14.08 -27.14 3.21
N GLY A 174 -14.21 -28.30 2.56
CA GLY A 174 -14.55 -28.35 1.12
C GLY A 174 -13.44 -27.93 0.17
N ASN A 175 -12.23 -27.73 0.67
CA ASN A 175 -11.07 -27.34 -0.14
C ASN A 175 -10.00 -28.46 -0.21
N ARG A 176 -9.17 -28.37 -1.22
CA ARG A 176 -7.89 -29.07 -1.44
C ARG A 176 -6.95 -28.10 -2.16
N VAL A 177 -5.66 -28.27 -1.99
CA VAL A 177 -4.65 -27.40 -2.63
C VAL A 177 -4.80 -27.40 -4.17
N GLU A 178 -5.15 -28.53 -4.76
CA GLU A 178 -5.37 -28.66 -6.21
C GLU A 178 -6.61 -27.91 -6.69
N LYS A 179 -7.56 -27.63 -5.81
CA LYS A 179 -8.75 -26.83 -6.11
C LYS A 179 -8.52 -25.35 -5.91
N CYS A 180 -7.91 -24.99 -4.78
CA CYS A 180 -7.56 -23.63 -4.44
C CYS A 180 -6.35 -23.63 -3.48
N ASP A 181 -5.20 -23.19 -3.98
CA ASP A 181 -4.00 -22.98 -3.17
C ASP A 181 -4.08 -21.62 -2.45
N SER A 182 -4.91 -21.56 -1.42
CA SER A 182 -5.12 -20.35 -0.62
C SER A 182 -3.88 -19.87 0.15
N ALA A 183 -2.80 -20.65 0.15
CA ALA A 183 -1.53 -20.26 0.76
C ALA A 183 -0.53 -19.69 -0.24
N SER A 184 -0.80 -19.75 -1.54
CA SER A 184 0.10 -19.27 -2.58
C SER A 184 0.26 -17.73 -2.57
N ALA A 185 1.42 -17.25 -2.99
CA ALA A 185 1.69 -15.81 -3.16
C ALA A 185 0.65 -15.15 -4.06
N GLN A 186 0.28 -15.80 -5.17
CA GLN A 186 -0.72 -15.30 -6.09
C GLN A 186 -2.09 -15.12 -5.42
N PHE A 187 -2.62 -16.15 -4.73
CA PHE A 187 -3.91 -16.04 -4.03
C PHE A 187 -3.88 -14.92 -2.99
N GLN A 188 -2.80 -14.84 -2.23
CA GLN A 188 -2.67 -13.84 -1.17
C GLN A 188 -2.59 -12.41 -1.74
N SER A 189 -1.94 -12.21 -2.89
CA SER A 189 -1.85 -10.90 -3.53
C SER A 189 -3.15 -10.46 -4.22
N GLU A 190 -3.89 -11.39 -4.83
CA GLU A 190 -5.10 -11.06 -5.62
C GLU A 190 -6.37 -10.96 -4.76
N GLU A 191 -6.48 -11.78 -3.69
CA GLU A 191 -7.75 -11.98 -3.00
C GLU A 191 -7.80 -11.34 -1.61
N THR A 192 -6.69 -11.24 -0.88
CA THR A 192 -6.73 -10.83 0.53
C THR A 192 -6.53 -9.33 0.75
N GLY A 193 -5.81 -8.67 -0.15
CA GLY A 193 -5.38 -7.28 0.00
C GLY A 193 -4.29 -7.08 1.05
N LEU A 194 -3.66 -8.17 1.51
CA LEU A 194 -2.55 -8.13 2.47
C LEU A 194 -1.20 -7.91 1.81
N VAL A 195 -0.99 -8.49 0.62
CA VAL A 195 0.32 -8.54 -0.05
C VAL A 195 0.49 -7.36 -1.00
N ASP A 196 1.56 -6.60 -0.82
CA ASP A 196 1.89 -5.43 -1.63
C ASP A 196 2.62 -5.79 -2.92
N GLY A 197 3.47 -6.82 -2.88
CA GLY A 197 4.20 -7.29 -4.05
C GLY A 197 4.60 -8.77 -3.95
N ILE A 198 4.72 -9.38 -5.12
CA ILE A 198 5.26 -10.74 -5.28
C ILE A 198 6.42 -10.71 -6.25
N GLY A 199 7.34 -11.66 -6.15
CA GLY A 199 8.49 -11.76 -7.05
C GLY A 199 9.49 -12.79 -6.56
N THR A 200 10.64 -12.83 -7.21
CA THR A 200 11.80 -13.59 -6.74
C THR A 200 12.38 -12.97 -5.46
N GLU A 201 13.20 -13.71 -4.74
CA GLU A 201 13.88 -13.23 -3.53
C GLU A 201 14.70 -11.95 -3.82
N GLU A 202 15.43 -11.90 -4.94
CA GLU A 202 16.22 -10.73 -5.34
C GLU A 202 15.34 -9.51 -5.67
N GLU A 203 14.27 -9.70 -6.42
CA GLU A 203 13.31 -8.62 -6.74
C GLU A 203 12.65 -8.06 -5.49
N ILE A 204 12.23 -8.91 -4.54
CA ILE A 204 11.63 -8.47 -3.28
C ILE A 204 12.63 -7.65 -2.45
N LEU A 205 13.86 -8.11 -2.30
CA LEU A 205 14.88 -7.35 -1.57
C LEU A 205 15.16 -5.99 -2.24
N GLY A 206 15.16 -5.95 -3.57
CA GLY A 206 15.26 -4.70 -4.34
C GLY A 206 14.05 -3.78 -4.12
N GLN A 207 12.84 -4.32 -4.14
CA GLN A 207 11.61 -3.56 -3.87
C GLN A 207 11.61 -2.97 -2.45
N ILE A 208 12.06 -3.74 -1.44
CA ILE A 208 12.16 -3.25 -0.05
C ILE A 208 13.17 -2.10 0.04
N ARG A 209 14.32 -2.20 -0.60
CA ARG A 209 15.31 -1.10 -0.64
C ARG A 209 14.71 0.17 -1.26
N THR A 210 14.03 0.02 -2.40
CA THR A 210 13.33 1.13 -3.07
C THR A 210 12.27 1.74 -2.15
N LEU A 211 11.43 0.91 -1.51
CA LEU A 211 10.39 1.37 -0.60
C LEU A 211 10.99 2.14 0.59
N VAL A 212 12.00 1.58 1.26
CA VAL A 212 12.68 2.25 2.39
C VAL A 212 13.24 3.61 1.97
N SER A 213 13.80 3.73 0.75
CA SER A 213 14.30 5.02 0.26
C SER A 213 13.22 6.07 0.02
N MET A 214 11.95 5.65 -0.11
CA MET A 214 10.80 6.55 -0.31
C MET A 214 10.05 6.87 0.98
N LEU A 215 10.14 6.03 2.00
CA LEU A 215 9.42 6.23 3.25
C LEU A 215 10.18 7.14 4.22
N PRO A 216 9.47 7.93 5.05
CA PRO A 216 10.03 8.54 6.25
C PRO A 216 10.59 7.47 7.20
N GLU A 217 11.60 7.81 7.99
CA GLU A 217 12.15 6.88 8.99
C GLU A 217 11.14 6.60 10.12
N ASN A 218 10.32 7.58 10.48
CA ASN A 218 9.28 7.48 11.50
C ASN A 218 8.18 8.55 11.29
N ASN A 219 7.22 8.62 12.19
CA ASN A 219 6.08 9.55 12.10
C ASN A 219 6.39 10.98 12.57
N GLU A 220 7.59 11.27 13.07
CA GLU A 220 8.01 12.60 13.53
C GLU A 220 9.04 13.24 12.60
N ASP A 221 9.85 12.42 11.92
CA ASP A 221 10.94 12.85 11.02
C ASP A 221 10.66 12.39 9.58
N ASN A 222 10.48 13.35 8.68
CA ASN A 222 10.32 13.07 7.26
C ASN A 222 11.60 13.39 6.47
N ASP A 223 12.57 12.50 6.54
CA ASP A 223 13.85 12.57 5.81
C ASP A 223 13.81 11.84 4.45
N SER A 224 12.62 11.55 3.92
CA SER A 224 12.46 10.87 2.63
C SER A 224 12.79 11.74 1.41
N PHE A 225 13.19 13.01 1.61
CA PHE A 225 13.56 13.93 0.55
C PHE A 225 14.83 13.48 -0.19
N LYS A 226 14.78 13.54 -1.52
CA LYS A 226 15.92 13.31 -2.42
C LYS A 226 16.04 14.47 -3.39
N GLU A 227 17.26 14.94 -3.63
CA GLU A 227 17.47 16.04 -4.59
C GLU A 227 16.85 15.72 -5.94
N CYS A 228 15.95 16.60 -6.39
CA CYS A 228 15.28 16.45 -7.67
C CYS A 228 16.21 16.89 -8.81
N THR A 229 16.42 15.98 -9.76
CA THR A 229 17.23 16.25 -10.98
C THR A 229 16.35 16.47 -12.21
N ASP A 230 15.02 16.32 -12.09
CA ASP A 230 14.05 16.48 -13.17
C ASP A 230 13.57 17.95 -13.27
N ASP A 231 13.17 18.40 -14.44
CA ASP A 231 12.59 19.74 -14.64
C ASP A 231 11.22 19.83 -13.95
N LEU A 232 11.10 20.75 -13.00
CA LEU A 232 9.85 21.02 -12.27
C LEU A 232 8.71 21.48 -13.18
N ASN A 233 9.05 22.14 -14.29
CA ASN A 233 8.10 22.64 -15.29
C ASN A 233 7.98 21.72 -16.51
N ARG A 234 8.51 20.52 -16.44
CA ARG A 234 8.43 19.54 -17.54
C ARG A 234 6.98 19.34 -17.97
N VAL A 235 6.74 19.54 -19.25
CA VAL A 235 5.44 19.33 -19.89
C VAL A 235 5.22 17.84 -20.11
N CYS A 236 4.04 17.35 -19.80
CA CYS A 236 3.67 15.94 -19.95
C CYS A 236 2.74 15.78 -21.17
N ASP A 237 3.27 15.90 -22.39
CA ASP A 237 2.49 15.99 -23.65
C ASP A 237 1.56 14.82 -23.90
N ASP A 238 1.90 13.60 -23.44
CA ASP A 238 1.16 12.37 -23.68
C ASP A 238 0.20 11.97 -22.54
N ILE A 239 0.17 12.71 -21.46
CA ILE A 239 -0.60 12.34 -20.25
C ILE A 239 -2.12 12.26 -20.51
N ALA A 240 -2.64 13.07 -21.43
CA ALA A 240 -4.06 13.08 -21.79
C ALA A 240 -4.55 11.72 -22.33
N GLY A 241 -3.66 10.93 -22.93
CA GLY A 241 -3.91 9.57 -23.39
C GLY A 241 -3.89 8.50 -22.28
N CYS A 242 -3.46 8.86 -21.07
CA CYS A 242 -3.24 7.91 -19.97
C CYS A 242 -4.39 7.88 -18.95
N THR A 243 -5.56 8.42 -19.27
CA THR A 243 -6.72 8.46 -18.35
C THR A 243 -7.24 7.11 -17.94
N GLY A 244 -7.01 6.08 -18.75
CA GLY A 244 -7.41 4.69 -18.48
C GLY A 244 -6.42 3.94 -17.61
N ASP A 245 -5.11 4.08 -17.90
CA ASP A 245 -4.03 3.53 -17.07
C ASP A 245 -3.34 4.66 -16.28
N THR A 246 -3.86 4.91 -15.11
CA THR A 246 -3.38 5.99 -14.24
C THR A 246 -2.04 5.69 -13.58
N ALA A 247 -1.55 4.45 -13.58
CA ALA A 247 -0.18 4.16 -13.18
C ALA A 247 0.81 4.82 -14.16
N ILE A 248 0.52 4.76 -15.47
CA ILE A 248 1.30 5.47 -16.49
C ILE A 248 1.17 6.99 -16.29
N ALA A 249 -0.05 7.51 -16.05
CA ALA A 249 -0.26 8.94 -15.80
C ALA A 249 0.56 9.44 -14.58
N LEU A 250 0.55 8.68 -13.48
CA LEU A 250 1.37 8.98 -12.29
C LEU A 250 2.86 8.96 -12.60
N SER A 251 3.32 7.96 -13.34
CA SER A 251 4.72 7.89 -13.81
C SER A 251 5.10 9.12 -14.66
N ARG A 252 4.19 9.61 -15.52
CA ARG A 252 4.46 10.80 -16.35
C ARG A 252 4.67 12.09 -15.56
N ILE A 253 4.01 12.23 -14.41
CA ILE A 253 4.17 13.41 -13.54
C ILE A 253 5.26 13.23 -12.48
N ALA A 254 5.67 12.01 -12.18
CA ALA A 254 6.70 11.70 -11.20
C ALA A 254 8.08 12.22 -11.62
N ASP A 255 8.93 12.53 -10.65
CA ASP A 255 10.34 12.80 -10.88
C ASP A 255 10.99 11.58 -11.52
N ASN A 256 11.69 11.78 -12.64
CA ASN A 256 12.33 10.73 -13.42
C ASN A 256 11.41 9.55 -13.85
N GLY A 257 10.09 9.71 -13.74
CA GLY A 257 9.12 8.68 -14.10
C GLY A 257 8.99 7.54 -13.08
N GLU A 258 9.52 7.69 -11.88
CA GLU A 258 9.53 6.65 -10.85
C GLU A 258 8.19 6.58 -10.10
N LEU A 259 7.52 5.42 -10.17
CA LEU A 259 6.33 5.08 -9.39
C LEU A 259 6.55 3.73 -8.70
N PHE A 260 6.36 3.68 -7.40
CA PHE A 260 6.31 2.44 -6.64
C PHE A 260 4.84 2.08 -6.35
N GLU A 261 4.25 1.23 -7.20
CA GLU A 261 2.85 0.78 -7.02
C GLU A 261 2.76 -0.27 -5.92
N THR A 262 1.83 -0.12 -4.97
CA THR A 262 1.51 -1.09 -3.91
C THR A 262 0.25 -1.86 -4.25
N LYS A 263 0.17 -3.14 -3.85
CA LYS A 263 -1.02 -4.00 -4.05
C LYS A 263 -1.55 -3.99 -5.49
N ALA A 264 -0.64 -4.01 -6.48
CA ALA A 264 -1.01 -3.91 -7.90
C ALA A 264 -2.00 -4.99 -8.35
N ALA A 265 -1.95 -6.19 -7.76
CA ALA A 265 -2.85 -7.31 -8.08
C ALA A 265 -4.21 -7.24 -7.36
N TYR A 266 -4.36 -6.47 -6.29
CA TYR A 266 -5.60 -6.34 -5.51
C TYR A 266 -6.32 -5.04 -5.81
N GLY A 267 -7.65 -5.08 -5.96
CA GLY A 267 -8.44 -3.87 -6.21
C GLY A 267 -7.89 -3.06 -7.38
N GLN A 268 -7.67 -3.71 -8.51
CA GLN A 268 -6.94 -3.18 -9.67
C GLN A 268 -7.59 -1.94 -10.29
N ASP A 269 -8.86 -1.67 -10.00
CA ASP A 269 -9.58 -0.45 -10.36
C ASP A 269 -9.10 0.81 -9.63
N VAL A 270 -8.19 0.65 -8.66
CA VAL A 270 -7.51 1.72 -7.96
C VAL A 270 -6.00 1.45 -7.93
N VAL A 271 -5.20 2.41 -8.36
CA VAL A 271 -3.75 2.45 -8.16
C VAL A 271 -3.46 3.11 -6.83
N THR A 272 -2.61 2.51 -6.03
CA THR A 272 -1.98 3.13 -4.85
C THR A 272 -0.48 2.98 -4.94
N GLY A 273 0.28 3.99 -4.54
CA GLY A 273 1.73 3.91 -4.62
C GLY A 273 2.41 5.22 -4.24
N PHE A 274 3.72 5.18 -4.21
CA PHE A 274 4.57 6.33 -3.90
C PHE A 274 5.29 6.83 -5.14
N LEU A 275 5.39 8.11 -5.26
CA LEU A 275 6.19 8.81 -6.28
C LEU A 275 6.90 10.01 -5.65
N ARG A 276 7.87 10.57 -6.36
CA ARG A 276 8.50 11.81 -5.93
C ARG A 276 8.06 12.98 -6.80
N LEU A 277 7.84 14.11 -6.15
CA LEU A 277 7.56 15.39 -6.79
C LEU A 277 8.44 16.45 -6.15
N ASN A 278 9.35 17.04 -6.93
CA ASN A 278 10.39 17.94 -6.44
C ASN A 278 11.22 17.32 -5.29
N GLY A 279 11.53 16.02 -5.41
CA GLY A 279 12.29 15.28 -4.42
C GLY A 279 11.52 14.80 -3.19
N ALA A 280 10.36 15.36 -2.90
CA ALA A 280 9.51 14.94 -1.79
C ALA A 280 8.68 13.71 -2.14
N THR A 281 8.54 12.77 -1.21
CA THR A 281 7.66 11.62 -1.38
C THR A 281 6.20 12.02 -1.26
N VAL A 282 5.38 11.55 -2.20
CA VAL A 282 3.93 11.78 -2.27
C VAL A 282 3.24 10.43 -2.45
N GLY A 283 2.22 10.16 -1.65
CA GLY A 283 1.33 9.03 -1.85
C GLY A 283 0.30 9.34 -2.93
N ALA A 284 0.06 8.40 -3.83
CA ALA A 284 -0.90 8.56 -4.91
C ALA A 284 -2.05 7.55 -4.81
N VAL A 285 -3.27 8.02 -5.09
CA VAL A 285 -4.48 7.20 -5.22
C VAL A 285 -5.17 7.57 -6.52
N ALA A 286 -5.32 6.63 -7.45
CA ALA A 286 -5.88 6.96 -8.76
C ALA A 286 -6.84 5.87 -9.26
N ASN A 287 -7.94 6.27 -9.92
CA ASN A 287 -8.84 5.31 -10.56
C ASN A 287 -8.22 4.77 -11.84
N ARG A 288 -8.33 3.45 -12.06
CA ARG A 288 -7.80 2.77 -13.25
C ARG A 288 -8.90 1.93 -13.91
N SER A 289 -9.07 2.08 -15.21
CA SER A 289 -10.00 1.28 -16.00
C SER A 289 -9.34 0.27 -16.92
N GLU A 290 -8.08 0.48 -17.26
CA GLU A 290 -7.28 -0.37 -18.14
C GLU A 290 -5.82 -0.43 -17.68
N SER A 291 -5.09 -1.44 -18.11
CA SER A 291 -3.65 -1.55 -17.92
C SER A 291 -2.99 -1.99 -19.21
N TYR A 292 -1.72 -1.66 -19.37
CA TYR A 292 -0.90 -2.06 -20.50
C TYR A 292 0.29 -2.89 -20.00
N ASP A 293 0.56 -4.01 -20.66
CA ASP A 293 1.75 -4.79 -20.40
C ASP A 293 3.00 -4.17 -21.08
N ALA A 294 4.17 -4.79 -20.86
CA ALA A 294 5.43 -4.32 -21.42
C ALA A 294 5.46 -4.35 -22.97
N ASP A 295 4.63 -5.17 -23.59
CA ASP A 295 4.47 -5.28 -25.04
C ASP A 295 3.43 -4.30 -25.60
N GLY A 296 2.76 -3.52 -24.73
CA GLY A 296 1.73 -2.55 -25.07
C GLY A 296 0.33 -3.18 -25.30
N ASN A 297 0.11 -4.42 -24.87
CA ASN A 297 -1.20 -5.04 -24.96
C ASN A 297 -2.10 -4.49 -23.84
N LYS A 298 -3.30 -4.06 -24.25
CA LYS A 298 -4.31 -3.52 -23.35
C LYS A 298 -5.09 -4.63 -22.66
N THR A 299 -5.28 -4.49 -21.34
CA THR A 299 -6.22 -5.28 -20.55
C THR A 299 -7.28 -4.35 -19.94
N GLU A 300 -8.56 -4.66 -20.11
CA GLU A 300 -9.64 -3.97 -19.39
C GLU A 300 -9.68 -4.44 -17.93
N ILE A 301 -9.58 -3.48 -17.00
CA ILE A 301 -9.62 -3.71 -15.55
C ILE A 301 -11.04 -3.45 -15.01
N SER A 302 -11.63 -2.33 -15.40
CA SER A 302 -12.97 -1.93 -14.97
C SER A 302 -13.67 -1.08 -16.04
N ASP A 303 -14.98 -0.90 -15.87
CA ASP A 303 -15.79 0.02 -16.66
C ASP A 303 -15.74 1.47 -16.18
N GLY A 304 -14.70 1.81 -15.41
CA GLY A 304 -14.53 3.10 -14.74
C GLY A 304 -15.28 3.20 -13.41
N THR A 305 -15.84 2.10 -12.90
CA THR A 305 -16.52 2.06 -11.61
C THR A 305 -15.57 1.68 -10.48
N LEU A 306 -15.81 2.22 -9.28
CA LEU A 306 -15.06 1.93 -8.07
C LEU A 306 -15.58 0.65 -7.39
N SER A 307 -14.70 -0.32 -7.15
CA SER A 307 -15.02 -1.54 -6.41
C SER A 307 -14.87 -1.38 -4.90
N ALA A 308 -15.49 -2.29 -4.12
CA ALA A 308 -15.31 -2.36 -2.68
C ALA A 308 -13.85 -2.67 -2.29
N ARG A 309 -13.14 -3.50 -3.09
CA ARG A 309 -11.71 -3.79 -2.88
C ARG A 309 -10.85 -2.57 -3.16
N GLY A 310 -11.11 -1.84 -4.25
CA GLY A 310 -10.41 -0.61 -4.59
C GLY A 310 -10.61 0.48 -3.54
N ALA A 311 -11.84 0.67 -3.05
CA ALA A 311 -12.14 1.61 -1.98
C ALA A 311 -11.39 1.29 -0.67
N ARG A 312 -11.34 0.01 -0.27
CA ARG A 312 -10.61 -0.42 0.92
C ARG A 312 -9.10 -0.23 0.76
N LYS A 313 -8.54 -0.62 -0.39
CA LYS A 313 -7.13 -0.39 -0.74
C LYS A 313 -6.74 1.08 -0.60
N ALA A 314 -7.56 1.98 -1.15
CA ALA A 314 -7.36 3.42 -1.03
C ALA A 314 -7.43 3.90 0.43
N ALA A 315 -8.41 3.41 1.20
CA ALA A 315 -8.57 3.78 2.61
C ALA A 315 -7.35 3.42 3.46
N ASP A 316 -6.86 2.19 3.33
CA ASP A 316 -5.71 1.71 4.09
C ASP A 316 -4.43 2.47 3.71
N PHE A 317 -4.25 2.76 2.42
CA PHE A 317 -3.11 3.53 1.92
C PHE A 317 -3.12 4.99 2.43
N VAL A 318 -4.28 5.65 2.41
CA VAL A 318 -4.41 7.04 2.91
C VAL A 318 -4.16 7.12 4.41
N LYS A 319 -4.62 6.12 5.19
CA LYS A 319 -4.33 6.05 6.63
C LYS A 319 -2.83 5.93 6.90
N PHE A 320 -2.12 5.14 6.10
CA PHE A 320 -0.66 5.04 6.18
C PHE A 320 0.00 6.39 5.86
N CYS A 321 -0.38 7.02 4.76
CA CYS A 321 0.18 8.33 4.39
C CYS A 321 -0.04 9.38 5.48
N ASP A 322 -1.24 9.43 6.08
CA ASP A 322 -1.55 10.36 7.16
C ASP A 322 -0.73 10.10 8.44
N ALA A 323 -0.52 8.81 8.78
CA ALA A 323 0.28 8.44 9.94
C ALA A 323 1.77 8.83 9.83
N PHE A 324 2.29 8.88 8.60
CA PHE A 324 3.70 9.18 8.31
C PHE A 324 3.92 10.53 7.62
N GLU A 325 2.98 11.47 7.77
CA GLU A 325 3.09 12.84 7.24
C GLU A 325 3.37 12.90 5.71
N ILE A 326 2.92 11.89 4.94
CA ILE A 326 3.09 11.82 3.49
C ILE A 326 1.92 12.52 2.79
N PRO A 327 2.14 13.59 2.00
CA PRO A 327 1.09 14.23 1.22
C PRO A 327 0.40 13.27 0.25
N VAL A 328 -0.89 13.49 -0.03
CA VAL A 328 -1.68 12.60 -0.89
C VAL A 328 -2.15 13.31 -2.16
N LEU A 329 -1.79 12.73 -3.30
CA LEU A 329 -2.29 13.09 -4.63
C LEU A 329 -3.40 12.12 -5.05
N THR A 330 -4.51 12.63 -5.57
CA THR A 330 -5.57 11.81 -6.16
C THR A 330 -5.74 12.15 -7.63
N LEU A 331 -5.78 11.13 -8.51
CA LEU A 331 -6.23 11.30 -9.89
C LEU A 331 -7.62 10.66 -10.03
N THR A 332 -8.63 11.49 -10.25
CA THR A 332 -10.03 11.05 -10.28
C THR A 332 -10.54 10.84 -11.69
N ASN A 333 -10.98 9.60 -11.99
CA ASN A 333 -11.68 9.22 -13.22
C ASN A 333 -12.66 8.06 -12.88
N VAL A 334 -13.83 8.40 -12.33
CA VAL A 334 -14.79 7.43 -11.80
C VAL A 334 -16.20 7.71 -12.24
N THR A 335 -16.92 6.68 -12.70
CA THR A 335 -18.28 6.79 -13.25
C THR A 335 -19.39 6.40 -12.26
N GLY A 336 -19.03 5.78 -11.13
CA GLY A 336 -19.97 5.29 -10.12
C GLY A 336 -19.35 4.16 -9.30
N PHE A 337 -20.21 3.42 -8.60
CA PHE A 337 -19.82 2.21 -7.85
C PHE A 337 -20.09 0.94 -8.66
N LYS A 338 -19.23 -0.07 -8.50
CA LYS A 338 -19.34 -1.35 -9.19
C LYS A 338 -20.56 -2.14 -8.71
N ALA A 339 -21.57 -2.26 -9.59
CA ALA A 339 -22.87 -2.85 -9.31
C ALA A 339 -22.86 -4.39 -9.48
N THR A 340 -22.26 -5.12 -8.53
CA THR A 340 -22.33 -6.58 -8.47
C THR A 340 -22.66 -7.05 -7.06
N LEU A 341 -23.31 -8.22 -6.93
CA LEU A 341 -23.69 -8.77 -5.63
C LEU A 341 -22.49 -8.95 -4.69
N CYS A 342 -21.33 -9.32 -5.23
CA CYS A 342 -20.11 -9.47 -4.45
C CYS A 342 -19.65 -8.12 -3.87
N ASN A 343 -19.66 -7.06 -4.68
CA ASN A 343 -19.30 -5.71 -4.23
C ASN A 343 -20.35 -5.16 -3.26
N GLU A 344 -21.64 -5.33 -3.53
CA GLU A 344 -22.73 -4.80 -2.69
C GLU A 344 -22.63 -5.24 -1.23
N LYS A 345 -22.17 -6.47 -0.97
CA LYS A 345 -21.96 -6.98 0.40
C LYS A 345 -20.99 -6.15 1.24
N MET A 346 -20.04 -5.47 0.59
CA MET A 346 -18.95 -4.75 1.25
C MET A 346 -18.93 -3.26 0.91
N MET A 347 -19.63 -2.83 -0.15
CA MET A 347 -19.49 -1.50 -0.75
C MET A 347 -19.67 -0.37 0.25
N ALA A 348 -20.79 -0.34 0.97
CA ALA A 348 -21.10 0.74 1.89
C ALA A 348 -20.04 0.88 3.00
N LYS A 349 -19.52 -0.26 3.52
CA LYS A 349 -18.47 -0.25 4.54
C LYS A 349 -17.15 0.24 3.95
N SER A 350 -16.70 -0.33 2.83
CA SER A 350 -15.42 0.03 2.22
C SER A 350 -15.38 1.49 1.76
N VAL A 351 -16.47 1.99 1.17
CA VAL A 351 -16.57 3.42 0.81
C VAL A 351 -16.62 4.31 2.06
N GLY A 352 -17.31 3.87 3.13
CA GLY A 352 -17.31 4.57 4.41
C GLY A 352 -15.89 4.68 5.01
N GLU A 353 -15.10 3.60 4.96
CA GLU A 353 -13.69 3.59 5.37
C GLU A 353 -12.85 4.56 4.53
N MET A 354 -13.05 4.61 3.19
CA MET A 354 -12.33 5.51 2.31
C MET A 354 -12.68 6.99 2.56
N VAL A 355 -13.97 7.32 2.70
CA VAL A 355 -14.41 8.67 3.04
C VAL A 355 -13.85 9.09 4.41
N HIS A 356 -13.88 8.17 5.40
CA HIS A 356 -13.32 8.44 6.72
C HIS A 356 -11.81 8.71 6.63
N ALA A 357 -11.06 7.91 5.86
CA ALA A 357 -9.62 8.11 5.69
C ALA A 357 -9.31 9.48 5.09
N PHE A 358 -9.91 9.85 3.97
CA PHE A 358 -9.69 11.16 3.35
C PHE A 358 -10.15 12.33 4.24
N ALA A 359 -11.31 12.22 4.87
CA ALA A 359 -11.85 13.28 5.71
C ALA A 359 -11.09 13.46 7.02
N SER A 360 -10.48 12.40 7.55
CA SER A 360 -9.70 12.45 8.79
C SER A 360 -8.25 12.86 8.57
N ALA A 361 -7.70 12.61 7.38
CA ALA A 361 -6.31 12.90 7.07
C ALA A 361 -6.01 14.40 7.16
N THR A 362 -4.90 14.71 7.83
CA THR A 362 -4.42 16.07 8.10
C THR A 362 -3.30 16.50 7.17
N VAL A 363 -2.67 15.55 6.48
CA VAL A 363 -1.64 15.81 5.46
C VAL A 363 -2.18 16.64 4.29
N PRO A 364 -1.31 17.33 3.53
CA PRO A 364 -1.70 17.98 2.28
C PRO A 364 -2.40 17.03 1.32
N LYS A 365 -3.56 17.42 0.80
CA LYS A 365 -4.38 16.60 -0.11
C LYS A 365 -4.71 17.38 -1.38
N VAL A 366 -4.23 16.88 -2.51
CA VAL A 366 -4.49 17.46 -3.83
C VAL A 366 -5.27 16.47 -4.67
N ASN A 367 -6.34 16.93 -5.33
CA ASN A 367 -7.11 16.11 -6.26
C ASN A 367 -7.04 16.71 -7.67
N VAL A 368 -6.78 15.88 -8.66
CA VAL A 368 -6.88 16.24 -10.08
C VAL A 368 -7.96 15.39 -10.74
N VAL A 369 -9.02 16.01 -11.22
CA VAL A 369 -10.04 15.34 -12.01
C VAL A 369 -9.57 15.26 -13.45
N ILE A 370 -9.23 14.05 -13.90
CA ILE A 370 -8.60 13.81 -15.21
C ILE A 370 -9.55 13.32 -16.28
N GLY A 371 -10.80 12.96 -15.90
CA GLY A 371 -11.79 12.44 -16.79
C GLY A 371 -13.20 12.58 -16.21
N LYS A 372 -13.95 11.52 -16.17
CA LYS A 372 -15.30 11.51 -15.58
C LYS A 372 -15.24 11.48 -14.05
N ALA A 373 -16.12 12.24 -13.41
CA ALA A 373 -16.24 12.30 -11.97
C ALA A 373 -17.72 12.37 -11.59
N TYR A 374 -18.36 11.20 -11.42
CA TYR A 374 -19.80 11.13 -11.27
C TYR A 374 -20.26 10.58 -9.91
N GLY A 375 -21.32 11.20 -9.41
CA GLY A 375 -22.07 10.76 -8.25
C GLY A 375 -21.25 10.78 -6.96
N THR A 376 -21.69 9.98 -5.98
CA THR A 376 -21.02 9.90 -4.67
C THR A 376 -19.70 9.12 -4.73
N ALA A 377 -19.41 8.38 -5.80
CA ALA A 377 -18.10 7.80 -6.03
C ALA A 377 -17.03 8.88 -6.23
N TYR A 378 -17.33 9.93 -7.02
CA TYR A 378 -16.48 11.12 -7.10
C TYR A 378 -16.31 11.80 -5.73
N VAL A 379 -17.41 11.98 -4.99
CA VAL A 379 -17.32 12.61 -3.66
C VAL A 379 -16.33 11.87 -2.76
N ALA A 380 -16.38 10.54 -2.77
CA ALA A 380 -15.49 9.68 -1.97
C ALA A 380 -14.01 9.73 -2.40
N MET A 381 -13.72 10.09 -3.66
CA MET A 381 -12.38 10.21 -4.22
C MET A 381 -11.73 11.56 -3.92
N ASN A 382 -11.55 11.89 -2.63
CA ASN A 382 -10.87 13.11 -2.21
C ASN A 382 -11.44 14.39 -2.87
N SER A 383 -12.74 14.53 -2.91
CA SER A 383 -13.37 15.76 -3.42
C SER A 383 -13.15 16.93 -2.45
N LYS A 384 -13.36 18.14 -2.92
CA LYS A 384 -13.28 19.36 -2.09
C LYS A 384 -14.20 19.28 -0.87
N SER A 385 -15.37 18.69 -1.01
CA SER A 385 -16.34 18.53 0.07
C SER A 385 -15.93 17.49 1.14
N VAL A 386 -15.01 16.59 0.82
CA VAL A 386 -14.43 15.60 1.75
C VAL A 386 -13.09 16.09 2.34
N GLY A 387 -12.63 17.28 1.94
CA GLY A 387 -11.49 17.94 2.56
C GLY A 387 -10.22 17.96 1.71
N ALA A 388 -10.29 17.83 0.38
CA ALA A 388 -9.15 18.18 -0.47
C ALA A 388 -8.79 19.66 -0.30
N ASP A 389 -7.51 19.95 -0.12
CA ASP A 389 -7.01 21.32 0.03
C ASP A 389 -7.05 22.05 -1.32
N MET A 390 -6.62 21.36 -2.38
CA MET A 390 -6.66 21.87 -3.76
C MET A 390 -7.30 20.87 -4.69
N VAL A 391 -8.19 21.35 -5.56
CA VAL A 391 -8.84 20.56 -6.60
C VAL A 391 -8.58 21.18 -7.96
N TYR A 392 -7.86 20.47 -8.79
CA TYR A 392 -7.65 20.77 -10.20
C TYR A 392 -8.56 19.90 -11.06
N ALA A 393 -8.86 20.37 -12.25
CA ALA A 393 -9.52 19.54 -13.24
C ALA A 393 -8.95 19.84 -14.63
N TRP A 394 -8.82 18.82 -15.46
CA TRP A 394 -8.49 19.04 -16.86
C TRP A 394 -9.65 19.74 -17.58
N ASP A 395 -9.34 20.52 -18.59
CA ASP A 395 -10.33 21.24 -19.40
C ASP A 395 -11.31 20.31 -20.14
N THR A 396 -10.93 19.04 -20.30
CA THR A 396 -11.77 17.96 -20.89
C THR A 396 -12.55 17.16 -19.87
N ALA A 397 -12.36 17.41 -18.56
CA ALA A 397 -13.02 16.66 -17.50
C ALA A 397 -14.53 16.96 -17.37
N GLU A 398 -15.25 16.01 -16.81
CA GLU A 398 -16.68 16.14 -16.51
C GLU A 398 -16.95 15.85 -15.04
N ILE A 399 -17.67 16.74 -14.36
CA ILE A 399 -18.11 16.55 -12.97
C ILE A 399 -19.62 16.66 -12.91
N GLY A 400 -20.31 15.61 -12.47
CA GLY A 400 -21.76 15.62 -12.43
C GLY A 400 -22.37 14.54 -11.55
N MET A 401 -23.68 14.51 -11.51
CA MET A 401 -24.42 13.50 -10.76
C MET A 401 -24.31 12.12 -11.43
N MET A 402 -24.39 12.07 -12.76
CA MET A 402 -24.35 10.86 -13.57
C MET A 402 -24.08 11.19 -15.03
N ASP A 403 -23.91 10.18 -15.85
CA ASP A 403 -23.82 10.34 -17.31
C ASP A 403 -25.03 11.08 -17.88
N ALA A 404 -24.80 12.00 -18.79
CA ALA A 404 -25.84 12.88 -19.35
C ALA A 404 -26.93 12.11 -20.10
N SER A 405 -26.56 11.04 -20.80
CA SER A 405 -27.56 10.21 -21.53
C SER A 405 -28.46 9.43 -20.56
N LEU A 406 -27.87 8.99 -19.42
CA LEU A 406 -28.66 8.36 -18.36
C LEU A 406 -29.61 9.36 -17.69
N ALA A 407 -29.11 10.56 -17.38
CA ALA A 407 -29.90 11.64 -16.79
C ALA A 407 -31.10 12.02 -17.71
N ALA A 408 -30.84 12.18 -19.01
CA ALA A 408 -31.90 12.48 -19.99
C ALA A 408 -32.97 11.36 -20.04
N LYS A 409 -32.58 10.08 -20.05
CA LYS A 409 -33.52 8.95 -20.02
C LYS A 409 -34.40 8.95 -18.78
N ILE A 410 -33.87 9.31 -17.62
CA ILE A 410 -34.62 9.36 -16.35
C ILE A 410 -35.56 10.57 -16.34
N MET A 411 -35.08 11.76 -16.75
CA MET A 411 -35.84 13.00 -16.67
C MET A 411 -36.93 13.09 -17.74
N TYR A 412 -36.74 12.45 -18.89
CA TYR A 412 -37.62 12.49 -20.04
C TYR A 412 -38.06 11.08 -20.46
N GLU A 413 -38.49 10.29 -19.48
CA GLU A 413 -38.97 8.92 -19.72
C GLU A 413 -40.06 8.88 -20.76
N GLY A 414 -39.90 8.01 -21.77
CA GLY A 414 -40.85 7.86 -22.86
C GLY A 414 -40.66 8.80 -24.07
N ALA A 415 -39.67 9.72 -24.02
CA ALA A 415 -39.31 10.54 -25.17
C ALA A 415 -38.61 9.72 -26.26
N ASP A 416 -38.71 10.20 -27.51
CA ASP A 416 -38.02 9.57 -28.65
C ASP A 416 -36.49 9.78 -28.57
N ALA A 417 -35.74 8.97 -29.35
CA ALA A 417 -34.27 8.98 -29.33
C ALA A 417 -33.66 10.33 -29.71
N SER A 418 -34.30 11.10 -30.61
CA SER A 418 -33.80 12.44 -30.99
C SER A 418 -33.92 13.41 -29.85
N THR A 419 -35.07 13.44 -29.18
CA THR A 419 -35.32 14.29 -28.01
C THR A 419 -34.37 13.89 -26.84
N LEU A 420 -34.16 12.60 -26.60
CA LEU A 420 -33.25 12.15 -25.57
C LEU A 420 -31.80 12.58 -25.83
N ASN A 421 -31.34 12.55 -27.09
CA ASN A 421 -30.01 12.99 -27.45
C ASN A 421 -29.86 14.52 -27.30
N GLU A 422 -30.86 15.31 -27.69
CA GLU A 422 -30.86 16.77 -27.48
C GLU A 422 -30.80 17.11 -25.98
N LYS A 423 -31.63 16.44 -25.18
CA LYS A 423 -31.69 16.67 -23.75
C LYS A 423 -30.42 16.18 -23.02
N ALA A 424 -29.77 15.13 -23.50
CA ALA A 424 -28.48 14.71 -22.99
C ALA A 424 -27.39 15.74 -23.28
N ALA A 425 -27.37 16.32 -24.49
CA ALA A 425 -26.41 17.37 -24.83
C ALA A 425 -26.65 18.63 -23.99
N GLU A 426 -27.90 19.06 -23.80
CA GLU A 426 -28.25 20.18 -22.90
C GLU A 426 -27.84 19.91 -21.45
N TYR A 427 -28.13 18.70 -20.94
CA TYR A 427 -27.73 18.34 -19.58
C TYR A 427 -26.21 18.34 -19.41
N LYS A 428 -25.47 17.82 -20.39
CA LYS A 428 -24.02 17.80 -20.37
C LYS A 428 -23.45 19.22 -20.29
N GLU A 429 -23.92 20.11 -21.11
CA GLU A 429 -23.46 21.51 -21.15
C GLU A 429 -23.78 22.24 -19.83
N LEU A 430 -24.98 22.12 -19.31
CA LEU A 430 -25.45 22.84 -18.13
C LEU A 430 -24.93 22.27 -16.81
N GLN A 431 -24.75 20.95 -16.70
CA GLN A 431 -24.51 20.29 -15.43
C GLN A 431 -23.16 19.55 -15.34
N ASN A 432 -22.75 18.81 -16.39
CA ASN A 432 -21.54 17.99 -16.33
C ASN A 432 -20.29 18.71 -16.83
N GLY A 433 -20.42 19.82 -17.56
CA GLY A 433 -19.27 20.56 -18.06
C GLY A 433 -18.41 21.14 -16.94
N ILE A 434 -17.09 21.06 -17.10
CA ILE A 434 -16.15 21.52 -16.08
C ILE A 434 -16.33 22.98 -15.69
N ALA A 435 -16.72 23.87 -16.62
CA ALA A 435 -17.02 25.26 -16.37
C ALA A 435 -18.15 25.45 -15.33
N SER A 436 -19.15 24.55 -15.35
CA SER A 436 -20.26 24.54 -14.40
C SER A 436 -19.78 24.24 -12.96
N ALA A 437 -18.92 23.23 -12.81
CA ALA A 437 -18.34 22.87 -11.51
C ALA A 437 -17.38 23.94 -10.98
N ALA A 438 -16.56 24.54 -11.86
CA ALA A 438 -15.64 25.61 -11.52
C ALA A 438 -16.39 26.89 -11.10
N ALA A 439 -17.46 27.27 -11.81
CA ALA A 439 -18.29 28.42 -11.46
C ALA A 439 -18.97 28.30 -10.09
N ARG A 440 -19.17 27.06 -9.61
CA ARG A 440 -19.74 26.76 -8.27
C ARG A 440 -18.66 26.60 -7.18
N GLY A 441 -17.37 26.72 -7.52
CA GLY A 441 -16.25 26.61 -6.58
C GLY A 441 -15.89 25.18 -6.17
N TYR A 442 -16.32 24.16 -6.91
CA TYR A 442 -15.96 22.76 -6.65
C TYR A 442 -14.59 22.38 -7.23
N VAL A 443 -14.07 23.20 -8.14
CA VAL A 443 -12.73 23.12 -8.73
C VAL A 443 -12.05 24.47 -8.51
N ASP A 444 -10.82 24.44 -8.00
CA ASP A 444 -10.05 25.67 -7.75
C ASP A 444 -9.46 26.24 -9.03
N THR A 445 -8.97 25.36 -9.92
CA THR A 445 -8.40 25.79 -11.21
C THR A 445 -8.62 24.70 -12.28
N VAL A 446 -9.05 25.15 -13.46
CA VAL A 446 -9.07 24.32 -14.67
C VAL A 446 -7.72 24.41 -15.34
N ILE A 447 -7.09 23.28 -15.60
CA ILE A 447 -5.74 23.18 -16.15
C ILE A 447 -5.73 22.35 -17.44
N LYS A 448 -4.71 22.56 -18.26
CA LYS A 448 -4.44 21.61 -19.36
C LYS A 448 -3.80 20.35 -18.80
N ALA A 449 -4.11 19.20 -19.41
CA ALA A 449 -3.56 17.92 -18.99
C ALA A 449 -2.02 17.93 -18.91
N GLU A 450 -1.38 18.47 -19.94
CA GLU A 450 0.08 18.58 -20.07
C GLU A 450 0.77 19.36 -18.95
N ASP A 451 0.04 20.24 -18.28
CA ASP A 451 0.54 21.10 -17.20
C ASP A 451 0.40 20.49 -15.79
N THR A 452 -0.16 19.29 -15.69
CA THR A 452 -0.51 18.64 -14.39
C THR A 452 0.67 18.61 -13.41
N ARG A 453 1.88 18.21 -13.86
CA ARG A 453 3.07 18.12 -13.00
C ARG A 453 3.36 19.45 -12.28
N LYS A 454 3.49 20.56 -13.00
CA LYS A 454 3.85 21.85 -12.39
C LYS A 454 2.78 22.35 -11.42
N TYR A 455 1.48 22.13 -11.73
CA TYR A 455 0.40 22.56 -10.83
C TYR A 455 0.37 21.74 -9.54
N VAL A 456 0.59 20.42 -9.63
CA VAL A 456 0.62 19.54 -8.47
C VAL A 456 1.84 19.84 -7.60
N ILE A 457 3.03 20.01 -8.17
CA ILE A 457 4.23 20.43 -7.43
C ILE A 457 3.97 21.79 -6.74
N GLY A 458 3.47 22.78 -7.46
CA GLY A 458 3.16 24.10 -6.88
C GLY A 458 2.14 24.04 -5.75
N ALA A 459 1.15 23.14 -5.83
CA ALA A 459 0.18 22.92 -4.75
C ALA A 459 0.84 22.34 -3.49
N PHE A 460 1.66 21.31 -3.62
CA PHE A 460 2.35 20.72 -2.47
C PHE A 460 3.37 21.66 -1.86
N GLU A 461 4.09 22.45 -2.66
CA GLU A 461 4.98 23.51 -2.16
C GLU A 461 4.20 24.57 -1.35
N MET A 462 3.06 25.02 -1.86
CA MET A 462 2.19 25.98 -1.16
C MET A 462 1.64 25.39 0.14
N LEU A 463 1.33 24.10 0.16
CA LEU A 463 0.76 23.37 1.30
C LEU A 463 1.83 22.83 2.27
N PHE A 464 3.12 23.01 1.98
CA PHE A 464 4.22 22.44 2.78
C PHE A 464 4.11 22.73 4.27
N THR A 465 3.64 23.91 4.65
CA THR A 465 3.46 24.33 6.04
C THR A 465 2.03 24.15 6.54
N LYS A 466 1.21 23.36 5.85
CA LYS A 466 -0.16 23.08 6.29
C LYS A 466 -0.17 22.56 7.74
N ARG A 467 -1.08 23.12 8.54
CA ARG A 467 -1.36 22.68 9.90
C ARG A 467 -2.86 22.52 10.04
N GLU A 468 -3.29 21.35 10.45
CA GLU A 468 -4.69 21.04 10.64
C GLU A 468 -4.85 20.14 11.88
N ASP A 469 -5.44 20.67 12.94
CA ASP A 469 -5.74 19.91 14.14
C ASP A 469 -7.12 19.25 14.02
N ARG A 470 -7.19 17.98 14.36
CA ARG A 470 -8.44 17.22 14.47
C ARG A 470 -8.73 16.92 15.94
N PRO A 471 -10.02 16.82 16.34
CA PRO A 471 -10.36 16.39 17.69
C PRO A 471 -9.72 15.04 18.02
N SER A 472 -8.99 14.98 19.15
CA SER A 472 -8.36 13.74 19.60
C SER A 472 -9.41 12.66 19.87
N LYS A 473 -9.21 11.48 19.32
CA LYS A 473 -10.10 10.33 19.50
C LYS A 473 -9.29 9.03 19.53
N LYS A 474 -9.71 8.08 20.37
CA LYS A 474 -9.10 6.74 20.41
C LYS A 474 -9.66 5.80 19.33
N HIS A 475 -10.82 6.11 18.76
CA HIS A 475 -11.55 5.25 17.85
C HIS A 475 -12.40 6.08 16.90
N GLY A 476 -12.42 5.66 15.62
CA GLY A 476 -13.39 6.10 14.62
C GLY A 476 -14.56 5.12 14.54
N THR A 477 -15.58 5.45 13.77
CA THR A 477 -16.73 4.57 13.53
C THR A 477 -16.47 3.47 12.51
N VAL A 478 -15.40 3.59 11.74
CA VAL A 478 -14.97 2.67 10.67
C VAL A 478 -13.46 2.42 10.75
#